data_e7610d6607dbd4644ad71a9e3b530d05
#
_entry.id   e7610d6607dbd4644ad71a9e3b530d05
#
_cell.length_a   1.000
_cell.length_b   1.000
_cell.length_c   1.000
_cell.angle_alpha   90.00
_cell.angle_beta   90.00
_cell.angle_gamma   90.00
#
_symmetry.space_group_name_H-M   'P 1'
#
loop_
_entity.id
_entity.type
_entity.pdbx_description
1 polymer ?
#
loop_
_entity_poly.entity_id
_entity_poly.type
_entity_poly.pdbx_seq_one_letter_code
_entity_poly.pdbx_strand_id
1 'polypeptide(L)'
;MSVDIGFTDQERQSQLRASLSEEFAVQTARLKELTEITADTGDPSQAHDRAALLAATRQSLEQITGALRRIAEGTYGRCERCETAIPVERLEILPHAKFCVPCQQKHHR
;
A
#
# COMPACT_ATOMS: atom_id res chain seq x y z
N MET A 1 0.33 -24.06 20.94
CA MET A 1 1.34 -23.92 20.09
C MET A 1 1.01 -23.28 18.82
N SER A 2 1.84 -22.49 18.44
CA SER A 2 1.55 -21.78 17.28
C SER A 2 1.71 -22.60 16.07
N VAL A 3 0.83 -22.43 15.19
CA VAL A 3 0.92 -23.13 13.99
C VAL A 3 1.52 -22.32 12.92
N ASP A 4 2.07 -21.23 13.25
CA ASP A 4 2.73 -20.47 12.25
C ASP A 4 3.99 -21.06 11.90
N ILE A 5 3.91 -22.21 11.50
CA ILE A 5 4.97 -23.02 11.29
C ILE A 5 5.97 -22.38 10.43
N GLY A 6 7.11 -22.12 10.96
CA GLY A 6 8.22 -21.75 10.19
C GLY A 6 8.42 -20.30 9.90
N PHE A 7 7.51 -19.44 10.33
CA PHE A 7 7.69 -18.02 10.03
C PHE A 7 7.81 -17.20 11.28
N THR A 8 8.95 -16.54 11.44
CA THR A 8 9.12 -15.52 12.47
C THR A 8 8.51 -14.21 11.95
N ASP A 9 8.38 -13.26 12.85
CA ASP A 9 7.90 -11.94 12.44
C ASP A 9 8.84 -11.33 11.40
N GLN A 10 10.14 -11.53 11.55
CA GLN A 10 11.11 -11.00 10.63
C GLN A 10 10.97 -11.63 9.25
N GLU A 11 10.75 -12.94 9.22
CA GLU A 11 10.54 -13.62 7.95
C GLU A 11 9.28 -13.16 7.26
N ARG A 12 8.23 -12.97 8.06
CA ARG A 12 6.96 -12.48 7.53
C ARG A 12 7.11 -11.09 6.94
N GLN A 13 7.82 -10.22 7.63
CA GLN A 13 8.06 -8.87 7.12
C GLN A 13 8.95 -8.89 5.89
N SER A 14 9.90 -9.80 5.83
CA SER A 14 10.76 -9.94 4.67
C SER A 14 9.96 -10.35 3.43
N GLN A 15 9.05 -11.30 3.60
CA GLN A 15 8.19 -11.72 2.50
C GLN A 15 7.26 -10.60 2.09
N LEU A 16 6.72 -9.88 3.05
CA LEU A 16 5.83 -8.78 2.75
C LEU A 16 6.57 -7.67 2.01
N ARG A 17 7.81 -7.39 2.41
CA ARG A 17 8.60 -6.39 1.73
C ARG A 17 8.84 -6.79 0.28
N ALA A 18 9.11 -8.06 0.03
CA ALA A 18 9.31 -8.53 -1.32
C ALA A 18 8.05 -8.37 -2.16
N SER A 19 6.89 -8.72 -1.59
CA SER A 19 5.61 -8.55 -2.27
C SER A 19 5.33 -7.09 -2.57
N LEU A 20 5.58 -6.22 -1.61
CA LEU A 20 5.33 -4.80 -1.79
C LEU A 20 6.28 -4.20 -2.82
N SER A 21 7.53 -4.66 -2.85
CA SER A 21 8.48 -4.19 -3.84
C SER A 21 8.06 -4.60 -5.24
N GLU A 22 7.54 -5.81 -5.39
CA GLU A 22 7.03 -6.28 -6.65
C GLU A 22 5.82 -5.47 -7.08
N GLU A 23 4.92 -5.22 -6.16
CA GLU A 23 3.73 -4.43 -6.44
C GLU A 23 4.11 -2.99 -6.81
N PHE A 24 5.13 -2.45 -6.16
CA PHE A 24 5.64 -1.13 -6.50
C PHE A 24 6.11 -1.08 -7.95
N ALA A 25 6.82 -2.12 -8.39
CA ALA A 25 7.30 -2.18 -9.77
C ALA A 25 6.14 -2.25 -10.75
N VAL A 26 5.12 -3.05 -10.42
CA VAL A 26 3.94 -3.19 -11.27
C VAL A 26 3.20 -1.85 -11.39
N GLN A 27 2.99 -1.17 -10.27
CA GLN A 27 2.25 0.08 -10.28
C GLN A 27 3.03 1.18 -10.96
N THR A 28 4.35 1.18 -10.81
CA THR A 28 5.21 2.16 -11.49
C THR A 28 5.13 1.98 -13.00
N ALA A 29 5.15 0.74 -13.47
CA ALA A 29 5.02 0.45 -14.89
C ALA A 29 3.67 0.91 -15.40
N ARG A 30 2.61 0.68 -14.63
CA ARG A 30 1.27 1.10 -15.00
C ARG A 30 1.18 2.63 -15.09
N LEU A 31 1.78 3.31 -14.13
CA LEU A 31 1.77 4.77 -14.13
C LEU A 31 2.46 5.30 -15.39
N LYS A 32 3.58 4.70 -15.75
CA LYS A 32 4.29 5.10 -16.95
C LYS A 32 3.45 4.91 -18.20
N GLU A 33 2.80 3.75 -18.31
CA GLU A 33 1.93 3.48 -19.44
C GLU A 33 0.79 4.47 -19.54
N LEU A 34 0.13 4.75 -18.41
CA LEU A 34 -0.99 5.67 -18.39
C LEU A 34 -0.55 7.09 -18.76
N THR A 35 0.63 7.47 -18.31
CA THR A 35 1.15 8.80 -18.62
C THR A 35 1.47 8.95 -20.10
N GLU A 36 2.04 7.90 -20.69
CA GLU A 36 2.38 7.94 -22.10
C GLU A 36 1.13 7.97 -22.98
N ILE A 37 0.10 7.21 -22.58
CA ILE A 37 -1.12 7.15 -23.37
C ILE A 37 -1.88 8.46 -23.33
N THR A 38 -1.87 9.15 -22.19
CA THR A 38 -2.65 10.38 -22.06
C THR A 38 -2.23 11.45 -23.04
N ALA A 39 -1.03 11.40 -23.54
CA ALA A 39 -0.57 12.41 -24.48
C ALA A 39 -1.25 12.31 -25.83
N ASP A 40 -1.91 11.17 -26.11
CA ASP A 40 -2.32 10.85 -27.45
C ASP A 40 -3.81 10.83 -27.67
N THR A 41 -4.62 11.06 -26.66
CA THR A 41 -6.03 10.84 -26.80
C THR A 41 -6.76 12.12 -27.12
N GLY A 42 -7.76 12.02 -27.95
CA GLY A 42 -8.64 13.11 -28.23
C GLY A 42 -10.03 12.93 -27.67
N ASP A 43 -10.30 11.86 -26.96
CA ASP A 43 -11.64 11.57 -26.45
C ASP A 43 -11.78 12.06 -25.01
N PRO A 44 -12.64 13.07 -24.75
CA PRO A 44 -12.77 13.59 -23.39
C PRO A 44 -13.22 12.56 -22.35
N SER A 45 -14.08 11.62 -22.73
CA SER A 45 -14.53 10.64 -21.75
C SER A 45 -13.41 9.69 -21.38
N GLN A 46 -12.57 9.32 -22.34
CA GLN A 46 -11.41 8.50 -22.05
C GLN A 46 -10.38 9.26 -21.22
N ALA A 47 -10.25 10.55 -21.47
CA ALA A 47 -9.32 11.38 -20.70
C ALA A 47 -9.75 11.42 -19.23
N HIS A 48 -11.05 11.52 -18.98
CA HIS A 48 -11.56 11.55 -17.61
C HIS A 48 -11.28 10.21 -16.89
N ASP A 49 -11.58 9.10 -17.55
CA ASP A 49 -11.33 7.79 -16.98
C ASP A 49 -9.85 7.58 -16.72
N ARG A 50 -9.03 8.05 -17.63
CA ARG A 50 -7.59 7.90 -17.50
C ARG A 50 -7.05 8.71 -16.33
N ALA A 51 -7.59 9.92 -16.13
CA ALA A 51 -7.19 10.75 -15.01
C ALA A 51 -7.53 10.08 -13.69
N ALA A 52 -8.69 9.41 -13.62
CA ALA A 52 -9.07 8.68 -12.42
C ALA A 52 -8.12 7.52 -12.16
N LEU A 53 -7.73 6.79 -13.21
CA LEU A 53 -6.79 5.70 -13.08
C LEU A 53 -5.41 6.18 -12.64
N LEU A 54 -4.98 7.32 -13.18
CA LEU A 54 -3.71 7.91 -12.77
C LEU A 54 -3.71 8.27 -11.29
N ALA A 55 -4.80 8.89 -10.84
CA ALA A 55 -4.90 9.27 -9.44
C ALA A 55 -4.89 8.05 -8.53
N ALA A 56 -5.63 7.01 -8.90
CA ALA A 56 -5.68 5.78 -8.12
C ALA A 56 -4.31 5.10 -8.08
N THR A 57 -3.61 5.08 -9.20
CA THR A 57 -2.29 4.46 -9.27
C THR A 57 -1.28 5.21 -8.41
N ARG A 58 -1.32 6.55 -8.45
CA ARG A 58 -0.44 7.34 -7.60
C ARG A 58 -0.73 7.12 -6.13
N GLN A 59 -2.00 6.99 -5.77
CA GLN A 59 -2.38 6.73 -4.40
C GLN A 59 -1.87 5.36 -3.95
N SER A 60 -2.00 4.34 -4.80
CA SER A 60 -1.47 3.01 -4.51
C SER A 60 0.04 3.06 -4.28
N LEU A 61 0.75 3.81 -5.12
CA LEU A 61 2.19 3.94 -4.97
C LEU A 61 2.56 4.61 -3.65
N GLU A 62 1.81 5.62 -3.26
CA GLU A 62 2.07 6.27 -1.98
C GLU A 62 1.86 5.32 -0.81
N GLN A 63 0.82 4.51 -0.87
CA GLN A 63 0.54 3.55 0.19
C GLN A 63 1.64 2.49 0.27
N ILE A 64 2.07 1.99 -0.88
CA ILE A 64 3.13 0.99 -0.93
C ILE A 64 4.45 1.57 -0.41
N THR A 65 4.78 2.76 -0.87
CA THR A 65 6.01 3.44 -0.43
C THR A 65 5.98 3.67 1.07
N GLY A 66 4.84 4.09 1.61
CA GLY A 66 4.71 4.29 3.05
C GLY A 66 4.91 3.01 3.83
N ALA A 67 4.33 1.91 3.35
CA ALA A 67 4.49 0.62 4.01
C ALA A 67 5.94 0.16 3.98
N LEU A 68 6.60 0.29 2.82
CA LEU A 68 8.00 -0.07 2.70
C LEU A 68 8.88 0.76 3.64
N ARG A 69 8.59 2.04 3.75
CA ARG A 69 9.34 2.90 4.65
C ARG A 69 9.15 2.48 6.10
N ARG A 70 7.94 2.13 6.49
CA ARG A 70 7.70 1.71 7.87
C ARG A 70 8.39 0.38 8.17
N ILE A 71 8.47 -0.52 7.21
CA ILE A 71 9.23 -1.75 7.39
C ILE A 71 10.70 -1.41 7.60
N ALA A 72 11.24 -0.52 6.80
CA ALA A 72 12.64 -0.11 6.91
C ALA A 72 12.93 0.57 8.24
N GLU A 73 11.97 1.35 8.73
CA GLU A 73 12.15 2.08 9.98
C GLU A 73 11.82 1.27 11.22
N GLY A 74 11.27 0.09 11.04
CA GLY A 74 10.92 -0.76 12.17
C GLY A 74 9.60 -0.39 12.82
N THR A 75 8.77 0.39 12.15
CA THR A 75 7.48 0.82 12.71
C THR A 75 6.29 0.16 12.02
N TYR A 76 6.55 -0.76 11.11
CA TYR A 76 5.46 -1.43 10.43
C TYR A 76 4.59 -2.19 11.41
N GLY A 77 3.29 -2.09 11.24
CA GLY A 77 2.35 -2.77 12.13
C GLY A 77 1.97 -1.97 13.35
N ARG A 78 2.46 -0.75 13.47
CA ARG A 78 2.08 0.13 14.56
C ARG A 78 1.24 1.27 14.04
N CYS A 79 0.19 1.60 14.78
CA CYS A 79 -0.67 2.71 14.42
C CYS A 79 0.14 4.01 14.51
N GLU A 80 0.09 4.80 13.46
CA GLU A 80 0.84 6.05 13.43
C GLU A 80 0.30 7.08 14.40
N ARG A 81 -0.93 6.91 14.83
CA ARG A 81 -1.55 7.90 15.70
C ARG A 81 -1.42 7.54 17.17
N CYS A 82 -1.72 6.29 17.55
CA CYS A 82 -1.71 5.91 18.96
C CYS A 82 -0.60 4.90 19.29
N GLU A 83 0.15 4.48 18.29
CA GLU A 83 1.29 3.58 18.46
C GLU A 83 0.94 2.19 18.96
N THR A 84 -0.34 1.86 19.02
CA THR A 84 -0.78 0.51 19.37
C THR A 84 -0.55 -0.42 18.19
N ALA A 85 -0.33 -1.68 18.47
CA ALA A 85 -0.15 -2.65 17.40
C ALA A 85 -1.43 -2.80 16.59
N ILE A 86 -1.28 -2.79 15.26
CA ILE A 86 -2.40 -3.05 14.37
C ILE A 86 -2.57 -4.57 14.30
N PRO A 87 -3.80 -5.09 14.41
CA PRO A 87 -3.99 -6.53 14.37
C PRO A 87 -3.44 -7.16 13.10
N VAL A 88 -2.85 -8.33 13.24
CA VAL A 88 -2.25 -9.03 12.10
C VAL A 88 -3.31 -9.31 11.03
N GLU A 89 -4.51 -9.65 11.45
CA GLU A 89 -5.59 -9.93 10.51
C GLU A 89 -5.88 -8.73 9.62
N ARG A 90 -5.82 -7.55 10.21
CA ARG A 90 -6.05 -6.34 9.43
C ARG A 90 -4.91 -6.09 8.45
N LEU A 91 -3.67 -6.36 8.88
CA LEU A 91 -2.52 -6.18 8.02
C LEU A 91 -2.49 -7.19 6.87
N GLU A 92 -3.06 -8.37 7.09
CA GLU A 92 -3.13 -9.36 6.02
C GLU A 92 -4.06 -8.92 4.91
N ILE A 93 -5.11 -8.20 5.27
CA ILE A 93 -6.06 -7.69 4.28
C ILE A 93 -5.60 -6.35 3.72
N LEU A 94 -5.04 -5.52 4.58
CA LEU A 94 -4.57 -4.18 4.20
C LEU A 94 -3.12 -4.03 4.60
N PRO A 95 -2.20 -4.52 3.78
CA PRO A 95 -0.77 -4.47 4.14
C PRO A 95 -0.23 -3.06 4.34
N HIS A 96 -0.90 -2.07 3.73
CA HIS A 96 -0.48 -0.69 3.86
C HIS A 96 -1.19 0.05 4.98
N ALA A 97 -1.95 -0.63 5.83
CA ALA A 97 -2.67 0.03 6.91
C ALA A 97 -1.69 0.72 7.85
N LYS A 98 -1.98 1.97 8.17
CA LYS A 98 -1.12 2.74 9.07
C LYS A 98 -1.85 3.16 10.33
N PHE A 99 -3.15 2.87 10.44
CA PHE A 99 -3.94 3.18 11.62
C PHE A 99 -4.67 1.94 12.11
N CYS A 100 -4.83 1.84 13.42
CA CYS A 100 -5.72 0.82 13.98
C CYS A 100 -7.17 1.22 13.66
N VAL A 101 -8.10 0.31 13.89
CA VAL A 101 -9.50 0.57 13.51
C VAL A 101 -10.06 1.82 14.18
N PRO A 102 -9.93 2.00 15.51
CA PRO A 102 -10.47 3.22 16.12
C PRO A 102 -9.86 4.50 15.57
N CYS A 103 -8.55 4.49 15.31
CA CYS A 103 -7.90 5.70 14.79
C CYS A 103 -8.28 5.95 13.35
N GLN A 104 -8.48 4.90 12.57
CA GLN A 104 -8.91 5.05 11.19
C GLN A 104 -10.29 5.69 11.13
N GLN A 105 -11.18 5.28 12.03
CA GLN A 105 -12.50 5.86 12.09
C GLN A 105 -12.46 7.33 12.43
N LYS A 106 -11.58 7.72 13.34
CA LYS A 106 -11.41 9.12 13.68
C LYS A 106 -10.82 9.91 12.54
N HIS A 107 -9.92 9.28 11.78
CA HIS A 107 -9.26 9.95 10.68
C HIS A 107 -10.23 10.28 9.55
N HIS A 108 -11.27 9.47 9.39
CA HIS A 108 -12.24 9.71 8.34
C HIS A 108 -13.23 10.81 8.67
N ARG A 109 -13.19 11.36 9.85
CA ARG A 109 -14.12 12.42 10.22
C ARG A 109 -13.65 13.83 9.87
#